data_217db795c47aea160ccd019837d6b01f
#
_entry.id   217db795c47aea160ccd019837d6b01f
#
_cell.length_a   1.000
_cell.length_b   1.000
_cell.length_c   1.000
_cell.angle_alpha   90.00
_cell.angle_beta   90.00
_cell.angle_gamma   90.00
#
_symmetry.space_group_name_H-M   'P 1'
#
loop_
_entity.id
_entity.type
_entity.pdbx_description
1 polymer ?
#
loop_
_entity_poly.entity_id
_entity_poly.type
_entity_poly.pdbx_seq_one_letter_code
_entity_poly.pdbx_strand_id
1 'polypeptide(L)'
;MLSAAKLDYACSAHYLDHLPALNFTPAQNALLQEQPNAMFRETVRDFLVNQQFRRDYWIKGPRKLAPAEQAQALQAQRVMLATAPADVAMKVKAPVGEATLTPAIYAPVVAAMADHQVHTLGDIWQHLQTGVQPPAVSFAQLTEAIMLLAGTGDVVAVQDAALAHRARPHTDKLNRHLLGMARHHADISCVASPVSGAGVTLSRFHQLFLLAMLEGKTRMDRPEPAALAAFAWAALLAQGQRLLKDGKPMDVAQDNIDELTVQATEFVSRRLPVLRRLGVVD
;
A
#
# COMPACT_ATOMS: atom_id res chain seq x y z
N MET A 1 11.09 -25.35 -18.04
CA MET A 1 10.04 -24.77 -18.90
C MET A 1 10.31 -23.30 -19.24
N LEU A 2 10.50 -22.39 -18.28
CA LEU A 2 10.70 -20.95 -18.54
C LEU A 2 12.01 -20.66 -19.28
N SER A 3 13.09 -21.38 -18.96
CA SER A 3 14.38 -21.26 -19.67
C SER A 3 14.28 -21.60 -21.17
N ALA A 4 13.40 -22.51 -21.57
CA ALA A 4 13.12 -22.82 -22.97
C ALA A 4 12.47 -21.63 -23.69
N ALA A 5 11.74 -20.76 -22.98
CA ALA A 5 11.19 -19.50 -23.47
C ALA A 5 12.19 -18.34 -23.39
N LYS A 6 13.46 -18.59 -23.06
CA LYS A 6 14.53 -17.59 -22.85
C LYS A 6 14.17 -16.58 -21.75
N LEU A 7 13.51 -17.06 -20.70
CA LEU A 7 13.19 -16.28 -19.52
C LEU A 7 14.16 -16.63 -18.39
N ASP A 8 14.75 -15.61 -17.80
CA ASP A 8 15.63 -15.70 -16.64
C ASP A 8 14.90 -15.20 -15.39
N TYR A 9 15.14 -15.88 -14.26
CA TYR A 9 14.61 -15.44 -12.97
C TYR A 9 15.27 -14.10 -12.58
N ALA A 10 14.46 -13.12 -12.27
CA ALA A 10 14.92 -11.81 -11.81
C ALA A 10 14.88 -11.70 -10.27
N CYS A 11 13.72 -11.84 -9.68
CA CYS A 11 13.54 -11.73 -8.23
C CYS A 11 12.11 -12.15 -7.82
N SER A 12 11.86 -12.27 -6.51
CA SER A 12 10.50 -12.33 -5.98
C SER A 12 9.75 -11.02 -6.27
N ALA A 13 8.45 -11.12 -6.56
CA ALA A 13 7.57 -9.97 -6.71
C ALA A 13 7.04 -9.44 -5.36
N HIS A 14 7.42 -10.07 -4.25
CA HIS A 14 7.01 -9.67 -2.91
C HIS A 14 8.15 -8.89 -2.23
N TYR A 15 7.93 -7.63 -1.91
CA TYR A 15 8.98 -6.73 -1.39
C TYR A 15 9.64 -7.24 -0.10
N LEU A 16 8.87 -7.79 0.84
CA LEU A 16 9.41 -8.26 2.12
C LEU A 16 10.36 -9.46 1.95
N ASP A 17 10.26 -10.19 0.84
CA ASP A 17 11.16 -11.30 0.53
C ASP A 17 12.61 -10.87 0.31
N HIS A 18 12.82 -9.60 -0.03
CA HIS A 18 14.14 -9.00 -0.25
C HIS A 18 14.84 -8.52 1.03
N LEU A 19 14.19 -8.70 2.19
CA LEU A 19 14.71 -8.28 3.49
C LEU A 19 15.13 -9.50 4.32
N PRO A 20 16.39 -9.99 4.20
CA PRO A 20 16.83 -11.22 4.85
C PRO A 20 16.63 -11.20 6.37
N ALA A 21 16.83 -10.05 7.00
CA ALA A 21 16.68 -9.88 8.45
C ALA A 21 15.25 -10.15 8.97
N LEU A 22 14.24 -10.02 8.12
CA LEU A 22 12.85 -10.35 8.45
C LEU A 22 12.53 -11.83 8.23
N ASN A 23 13.23 -12.49 7.31
CA ASN A 23 12.86 -13.81 6.84
C ASN A 23 13.70 -14.93 7.45
N PHE A 24 14.94 -14.63 7.87
CA PHE A 24 15.92 -15.66 8.25
C PHE A 24 16.65 -15.33 9.52
N THR A 25 16.92 -16.36 10.32
CA THR A 25 17.94 -16.29 11.38
C THR A 25 19.33 -16.16 10.75
N PRO A 26 20.36 -15.69 11.50
CA PRO A 26 21.73 -15.62 10.99
C PRO A 26 22.24 -16.94 10.41
N ALA A 27 21.93 -18.07 11.06
CA ALA A 27 22.35 -19.40 10.60
C ALA A 27 21.66 -19.80 9.27
N GLN A 28 20.35 -19.51 9.12
CA GLN A 28 19.61 -19.75 7.89
C GLN A 28 20.14 -18.88 6.74
N ASN A 29 20.45 -17.60 7.03
CA ASN A 29 21.00 -16.69 6.02
C ASN A 29 22.39 -17.17 5.57
N ALA A 30 23.27 -17.63 6.48
CA ALA A 30 24.55 -18.22 6.13
C ALA A 30 24.39 -19.43 5.20
N LEU A 31 23.49 -20.37 5.54
CA LEU A 31 23.17 -21.53 4.70
C LEU A 31 22.73 -21.12 3.28
N LEU A 32 21.91 -20.08 3.16
CA LEU A 32 21.46 -19.56 1.86
C LEU A 32 22.61 -18.99 1.04
N GLN A 33 23.57 -18.28 1.67
CA GLN A 33 24.72 -17.72 0.98
C GLN A 33 25.70 -18.78 0.45
N GLU A 34 25.73 -19.97 1.07
CA GLU A 34 26.53 -21.09 0.60
C GLU A 34 25.99 -21.72 -0.69
N GLN A 35 24.74 -21.43 -1.06
CA GLN A 35 24.14 -22.02 -2.25
C GLN A 35 24.59 -21.29 -3.52
N PRO A 36 25.39 -21.96 -4.41
CA PRO A 36 25.98 -21.31 -5.58
C PRO A 36 24.96 -20.98 -6.67
N ASN A 37 23.92 -21.79 -6.78
CA ASN A 37 22.88 -21.64 -7.81
C ASN A 37 21.70 -20.81 -7.27
N ALA A 38 21.39 -19.69 -7.93
CA ALA A 38 20.33 -18.76 -7.53
C ALA A 38 18.96 -19.46 -7.43
N MET A 39 18.59 -20.31 -8.39
CA MET A 39 17.31 -21.01 -8.37
C MET A 39 17.23 -22.04 -7.25
N PHE A 40 18.33 -22.73 -6.96
CA PHE A 40 18.38 -23.66 -5.84
C PHE A 40 18.34 -22.92 -4.50
N ARG A 41 18.98 -21.75 -4.42
CA ARG A 41 18.90 -20.87 -3.24
C ARG A 41 17.45 -20.48 -2.95
N GLU A 42 16.68 -20.12 -3.98
CA GLU A 42 15.24 -19.82 -3.81
C GLU A 42 14.44 -21.05 -3.36
N THR A 43 14.78 -22.25 -3.84
CA THR A 43 14.14 -23.48 -3.37
C THR A 43 14.43 -23.72 -1.88
N VAL A 44 15.70 -23.58 -1.45
CA VAL A 44 16.07 -23.71 -0.03
C VAL A 44 15.36 -22.64 0.81
N ARG A 45 15.28 -21.42 0.30
CA ARG A 45 14.52 -20.33 0.92
C ARG A 45 13.06 -20.71 1.17
N ASP A 46 12.38 -21.26 0.16
CA ASP A 46 10.97 -21.67 0.26
C ASP A 46 10.77 -22.68 1.38
N PHE A 47 11.68 -23.64 1.54
CA PHE A 47 11.61 -24.59 2.66
C PHE A 47 11.82 -23.91 4.02
N LEU A 48 12.75 -22.96 4.12
CA LEU A 48 13.05 -22.28 5.38
C LEU A 48 11.88 -21.41 5.89
N VAL A 49 11.10 -20.79 4.98
CA VAL A 49 9.96 -19.92 5.35
C VAL A 49 8.61 -20.60 5.12
N ASN A 50 8.59 -21.90 4.80
CA ASN A 50 7.37 -22.64 4.48
C ASN A 50 6.51 -21.98 3.38
N GLN A 51 7.17 -21.49 2.33
CA GLN A 51 6.51 -20.82 1.21
C GLN A 51 5.82 -21.81 0.29
N GLN A 52 4.49 -21.78 0.22
CA GLN A 52 3.72 -22.69 -0.62
C GLN A 52 3.54 -22.18 -2.05
N PHE A 53 3.40 -20.88 -2.22
CA PHE A 53 3.20 -20.25 -3.53
C PHE A 53 4.10 -19.03 -3.66
N ARG A 54 4.83 -18.94 -4.79
CA ARG A 54 5.66 -17.81 -5.12
C ARG A 54 5.05 -16.97 -6.22
N ARG A 55 5.35 -15.68 -6.18
CA ARG A 55 5.17 -14.73 -7.28
C ARG A 55 6.53 -14.20 -7.64
N ASP A 56 6.97 -14.46 -8.86
CA ASP A 56 8.31 -14.13 -9.32
C ASP A 56 8.27 -13.27 -10.58
N TYR A 57 9.24 -12.39 -10.72
CA TYR A 57 9.52 -11.72 -11.99
C TYR A 57 10.50 -12.57 -12.81
N TRP A 58 10.13 -12.77 -14.07
CA TRP A 58 10.94 -13.45 -15.07
C TRP A 58 11.15 -12.50 -16.24
N ILE A 59 12.38 -12.31 -16.69
CA ILE A 59 12.78 -11.33 -17.69
C ILE A 59 13.39 -12.02 -18.90
N LYS A 60 12.98 -11.61 -20.08
CA LYS A 60 13.60 -12.07 -21.32
C LYS A 60 14.78 -11.19 -21.68
N GLY A 61 15.98 -11.80 -21.75
CA GLY A 61 17.21 -11.09 -22.10
C GLY A 61 17.57 -10.00 -21.08
N PRO A 62 17.75 -10.32 -19.78
CA PRO A 62 18.04 -9.33 -18.74
C PRO A 62 19.37 -8.63 -19.01
N ARG A 63 19.38 -7.29 -18.89
CA ARG A 63 20.59 -6.49 -18.84
C ARG A 63 20.92 -6.13 -17.39
N LYS A 64 22.11 -6.46 -16.92
CA LYS A 64 22.59 -5.98 -15.63
C LYS A 64 23.07 -4.53 -15.77
N LEU A 65 22.56 -3.68 -14.89
CA LEU A 65 22.99 -2.29 -14.80
C LEU A 65 24.34 -2.21 -14.09
N ALA A 66 25.19 -1.27 -14.53
CA ALA A 66 26.38 -0.90 -13.76
C ALA A 66 25.96 -0.29 -12.40
N PRO A 67 26.81 -0.36 -11.34
CA PRO A 67 26.44 0.16 -10.01
C PRO A 67 25.97 1.61 -10.01
N ALA A 68 26.57 2.49 -10.82
CA ALA A 68 26.15 3.88 -10.94
C ALA A 68 24.77 4.01 -11.62
N GLU A 69 24.50 3.25 -12.68
CA GLU A 69 23.20 3.21 -13.37
C GLU A 69 22.11 2.68 -12.42
N GLN A 70 22.45 1.66 -11.62
CA GLN A 70 21.54 1.11 -10.62
C GLN A 70 21.19 2.14 -9.55
N ALA A 71 22.17 2.88 -9.03
CA ALA A 71 21.96 3.94 -8.05
C ALA A 71 21.06 5.05 -8.61
N GLN A 72 21.30 5.49 -9.85
CA GLN A 72 20.47 6.48 -10.53
C GLN A 72 19.03 5.97 -10.74
N ALA A 73 18.87 4.73 -11.17
CA ALA A 73 17.57 4.11 -11.35
C ALA A 73 16.77 4.01 -10.03
N LEU A 74 17.44 3.70 -8.92
CA LEU A 74 16.83 3.69 -7.60
C LEU A 74 16.44 5.10 -7.14
N GLN A 75 17.33 6.09 -7.30
CA GLN A 75 17.02 7.49 -6.95
C GLN A 75 15.83 8.04 -7.74
N ALA A 76 15.65 7.62 -8.98
CA ALA A 76 14.54 8.03 -9.83
C ALA A 76 13.20 7.32 -9.52
N GLN A 77 13.19 6.29 -8.66
CA GLN A 77 11.95 5.62 -8.29
C GLN A 77 11.02 6.59 -7.55
N ARG A 78 9.77 6.61 -7.97
CA ARG A 78 8.73 7.47 -7.41
C ARG A 78 7.86 6.69 -6.46
N VAL A 79 7.62 7.26 -5.30
CA VAL A 79 6.83 6.67 -4.23
C VAL A 79 5.90 7.71 -3.61
N MET A 80 4.90 7.24 -2.91
CA MET A 80 3.95 8.07 -2.15
C MET A 80 3.52 7.33 -0.90
N LEU A 81 3.40 8.05 0.23
CA LEU A 81 2.80 7.50 1.44
C LEU A 81 1.29 7.32 1.24
N ALA A 82 0.81 6.09 1.36
CA ALA A 82 -0.58 5.69 1.14
C ALA A 82 -1.39 5.47 2.43
N THR A 83 -0.73 5.61 3.58
CA THR A 83 -1.29 5.50 4.93
C THR A 83 -1.05 6.81 5.67
N ALA A 84 -1.97 7.22 6.56
CA ALA A 84 -1.72 8.39 7.40
C ALA A 84 -0.47 8.16 8.27
N PRO A 85 0.42 9.16 8.45
CA PRO A 85 1.68 8.95 9.18
C PRO A 85 1.52 8.34 10.57
N ALA A 86 0.44 8.68 11.27
CA ALA A 86 0.14 8.17 12.62
C ALA A 86 -0.31 6.69 12.61
N ASP A 87 -0.76 6.19 11.46
CA ASP A 87 -1.28 4.83 11.32
C ASP A 87 -0.23 3.86 10.75
N VAL A 88 0.98 4.35 10.41
CA VAL A 88 2.09 3.51 9.98
C VAL A 88 2.55 2.63 11.14
N ALA A 89 2.42 1.32 10.97
CA ALA A 89 2.79 0.37 12.02
C ALA A 89 4.31 0.30 12.20
N MET A 90 4.78 0.56 13.42
CA MET A 90 6.21 0.45 13.77
C MET A 90 6.61 -0.99 14.14
N LYS A 91 5.76 -1.96 13.86
CA LYS A 91 5.99 -3.39 14.06
C LYS A 91 5.50 -4.18 12.86
N VAL A 92 6.29 -5.14 12.42
CA VAL A 92 6.00 -5.97 11.26
C VAL A 92 6.10 -7.45 11.65
N LYS A 93 5.08 -8.22 11.31
CA LYS A 93 5.11 -9.69 11.44
C LYS A 93 5.90 -10.29 10.28
N ALA A 94 6.82 -11.15 10.59
CA ALA A 94 7.70 -11.80 9.65
C ALA A 94 7.92 -13.28 9.99
N PRO A 95 8.44 -14.12 9.11
CA PRO A 95 8.69 -15.54 9.37
C PRO A 95 9.51 -15.83 10.62
N VAL A 96 10.47 -14.97 10.95
CA VAL A 96 11.31 -15.12 12.16
C VAL A 96 10.69 -14.53 13.43
N GLY A 97 9.49 -13.95 13.34
CA GLY A 97 8.79 -13.34 14.47
C GLY A 97 8.37 -11.89 14.22
N GLU A 98 8.05 -11.16 15.28
CA GLU A 98 7.72 -9.74 15.19
C GLU A 98 8.99 -8.88 15.22
N ALA A 99 9.17 -8.06 14.19
CA ALA A 99 10.25 -7.08 14.11
C ALA A 99 9.74 -5.68 14.48
N THR A 100 10.46 -4.98 15.35
CA THR A 100 10.20 -3.57 15.66
C THR A 100 11.07 -2.69 14.76
N LEU A 101 10.44 -1.75 14.06
CA LEU A 101 11.14 -0.81 13.19
C LEU A 101 11.91 0.22 14.01
N THR A 102 13.13 0.52 13.61
CA THR A 102 14.00 1.49 14.28
C THR A 102 13.49 2.92 14.10
N PRO A 103 12.95 3.60 15.13
CA PRO A 103 12.34 4.92 14.96
C PRO A 103 13.27 5.97 14.36
N ALA A 104 14.57 5.89 14.66
CA ALA A 104 15.59 6.81 14.14
C ALA A 104 15.72 6.74 12.60
N ILE A 105 15.30 5.64 11.96
CA ILE A 105 15.31 5.47 10.48
C ILE A 105 13.91 5.74 9.93
N TYR A 106 12.90 5.07 10.47
CA TYR A 106 11.55 5.07 9.87
C TYR A 106 10.77 6.34 10.13
N ALA A 107 10.89 6.95 11.31
CA ALA A 107 10.13 8.16 11.61
C ALA A 107 10.49 9.35 10.67
N PRO A 108 11.76 9.68 10.43
CA PRO A 108 12.09 10.74 9.48
C PRO A 108 11.72 10.40 8.03
N VAL A 109 11.80 9.13 7.62
CA VAL A 109 11.38 8.69 6.27
C VAL A 109 9.88 8.87 6.08
N VAL A 110 9.06 8.46 7.05
CA VAL A 110 7.60 8.67 7.02
C VAL A 110 7.26 10.16 7.05
N ALA A 111 7.95 10.95 7.89
CA ALA A 111 7.73 12.39 7.99
C ALA A 111 8.03 13.12 6.67
N ALA A 112 9.07 12.69 5.93
CA ALA A 112 9.41 13.27 4.63
C ALA A 112 8.34 13.05 3.55
N MET A 113 7.42 12.11 3.75
CA MET A 113 6.32 11.80 2.83
C MET A 113 4.94 12.14 3.42
N ALA A 114 4.88 12.84 4.56
CA ALA A 114 3.64 13.11 5.29
C ALA A 114 2.64 14.00 4.53
N ASP A 115 3.09 14.69 3.48
CA ASP A 115 2.28 15.50 2.58
C ASP A 115 1.47 14.67 1.56
N HIS A 116 1.70 13.36 1.53
CA HIS A 116 1.09 12.43 0.56
C HIS A 116 1.34 12.84 -0.90
N GLN A 117 2.43 13.56 -1.17
CA GLN A 117 2.85 13.87 -2.54
C GLN A 117 3.72 12.76 -3.11
N VAL A 118 3.90 12.82 -4.43
CA VAL A 118 4.83 11.93 -5.13
C VAL A 118 6.24 12.48 -4.94
N HIS A 119 7.12 11.67 -4.37
CA HIS A 119 8.54 11.97 -4.20
C HIS A 119 9.39 10.92 -4.90
N THR A 120 10.53 11.31 -5.42
CA THR A 120 11.57 10.34 -5.79
C THR A 120 12.36 9.92 -4.55
N LEU A 121 12.97 8.73 -4.58
CA LEU A 121 13.88 8.33 -3.50
C LEU A 121 15.06 9.31 -3.36
N GLY A 122 15.48 9.90 -4.47
CA GLY A 122 16.51 10.94 -4.48
C GLY A 122 16.08 12.19 -3.72
N ASP A 123 14.84 12.68 -3.96
CA ASP A 123 14.29 13.86 -3.27
C ASP A 123 14.16 13.59 -1.76
N ILE A 124 13.63 12.41 -1.38
CA ILE A 124 13.50 12.02 0.03
C ILE A 124 14.88 11.98 0.69
N TRP A 125 15.85 11.34 0.03
CA TRP A 125 17.21 11.26 0.59
C TRP A 125 17.85 12.64 0.74
N GLN A 126 17.73 13.50 -0.27
CA GLN A 126 18.23 14.87 -0.21
C GLN A 126 17.56 15.65 0.92
N HIS A 127 16.24 15.52 1.08
CA HIS A 127 15.50 16.15 2.18
C HIS A 127 16.02 15.69 3.55
N LEU A 128 16.31 14.38 3.72
CA LEU A 128 16.85 13.81 4.95
C LEU A 128 18.29 14.30 5.25
N GLN A 129 19.05 14.73 4.23
CA GLN A 129 20.40 15.28 4.44
C GLN A 129 20.38 16.77 4.75
N THR A 130 19.23 17.45 4.60
CA THR A 130 19.08 18.89 4.89
C THR A 130 18.53 19.09 6.30
N GLY A 131 19.06 20.06 7.05
CA GLY A 131 18.58 20.39 8.39
C GLY A 131 19.73 20.65 9.37
N VAL A 132 19.37 21.14 10.56
CA VAL A 132 20.36 21.50 11.61
C VAL A 132 21.01 20.26 12.22
N GLN A 133 20.27 19.15 12.26
CA GLN A 133 20.73 17.82 12.73
C GLN A 133 20.09 16.75 11.83
N PRO A 134 20.66 16.50 10.63
CA PRO A 134 20.12 15.50 9.75
C PRO A 134 20.19 14.11 10.40
N PRO A 135 19.16 13.28 10.25
CA PRO A 135 19.21 11.92 10.74
C PRO A 135 20.31 11.15 10.01
N ALA A 136 21.05 10.32 10.72
CA ALA A 136 22.12 9.50 10.14
C ALA A 136 21.52 8.30 9.36
N VAL A 137 20.74 8.60 8.30
CA VAL A 137 20.12 7.58 7.42
C VAL A 137 20.92 7.54 6.12
N SER A 138 21.51 6.41 5.80
CA SER A 138 22.17 6.19 4.52
C SER A 138 21.14 5.94 3.40
N PHE A 139 21.53 6.13 2.13
CA PHE A 139 20.65 5.83 0.99
C PHE A 139 20.24 4.35 0.94
N ALA A 140 21.11 3.44 1.37
CA ALA A 140 20.80 2.01 1.47
C ALA A 140 19.70 1.76 2.52
N GLN A 141 19.80 2.37 3.70
CA GLN A 141 18.77 2.27 4.74
C GLN A 141 17.44 2.89 4.31
N LEU A 142 17.47 4.02 3.60
CA LEU A 142 16.27 4.61 3.01
C LEU A 142 15.62 3.64 2.02
N THR A 143 16.40 3.04 1.12
CA THR A 143 15.87 2.09 0.13
C THR A 143 15.25 0.87 0.80
N GLU A 144 15.89 0.33 1.84
CA GLU A 144 15.37 -0.78 2.64
C GLU A 144 14.09 -0.39 3.37
N ALA A 145 14.05 0.79 3.99
CA ALA A 145 12.85 1.30 4.67
C ALA A 145 11.67 1.47 3.69
N ILE A 146 11.90 2.06 2.53
CA ILE A 146 10.87 2.20 1.48
C ILE A 146 10.41 0.82 0.99
N MET A 147 11.31 -0.13 0.81
CA MET A 147 10.96 -1.49 0.39
C MET A 147 10.09 -2.19 1.43
N LEU A 148 10.40 -2.03 2.72
CA LEU A 148 9.59 -2.57 3.81
C LEU A 148 8.21 -1.90 3.84
N LEU A 149 8.14 -0.57 3.82
CA LEU A 149 6.88 0.17 3.83
C LEU A 149 6.04 -0.11 2.58
N ALA A 150 6.66 -0.39 1.44
CA ALA A 150 5.94 -0.86 0.26
C ALA A 150 5.42 -2.29 0.42
N GLY A 151 6.17 -3.14 1.09
CA GLY A 151 5.76 -4.52 1.39
C GLY A 151 4.62 -4.61 2.40
N THR A 152 4.53 -3.66 3.35
CA THR A 152 3.39 -3.53 4.29
C THR A 152 2.18 -2.80 3.66
N GLY A 153 2.37 -2.12 2.53
CA GLY A 153 1.33 -1.35 1.85
C GLY A 153 1.19 0.09 2.33
N ASP A 154 2.07 0.56 3.21
CA ASP A 154 2.09 1.94 3.71
C ASP A 154 2.61 2.92 2.66
N VAL A 155 3.51 2.47 1.80
CA VAL A 155 4.04 3.21 0.65
C VAL A 155 3.62 2.52 -0.64
N VAL A 156 3.33 3.28 -1.67
CA VAL A 156 3.05 2.75 -3.01
C VAL A 156 4.04 3.31 -4.02
N ALA A 157 4.46 2.46 -4.95
CA ALA A 157 5.18 2.91 -6.13
C ALA A 157 4.23 3.72 -7.03
N VAL A 158 4.76 4.76 -7.65
CA VAL A 158 3.98 5.69 -8.48
C VAL A 158 4.47 5.62 -9.92
N GLN A 159 3.53 5.47 -10.84
CA GLN A 159 3.83 5.46 -12.27
C GLN A 159 4.06 6.87 -12.83
N ASP A 160 4.45 6.95 -14.08
CA ASP A 160 4.65 8.20 -14.78
C ASP A 160 3.39 9.06 -14.80
N ALA A 161 3.52 10.37 -14.57
CA ALA A 161 2.40 11.31 -14.54
C ALA A 161 1.57 11.30 -15.84
N ALA A 162 2.23 11.14 -17.01
CA ALA A 162 1.55 11.05 -18.28
C ALA A 162 0.75 9.75 -18.41
N LEU A 163 1.22 8.64 -17.82
CA LEU A 163 0.47 7.39 -17.75
C LEU A 163 -0.72 7.52 -16.81
N ALA A 164 -0.52 8.10 -15.63
CA ALA A 164 -1.58 8.36 -14.66
C ALA A 164 -2.70 9.21 -15.28
N HIS A 165 -2.35 10.29 -15.97
CA HIS A 165 -3.30 11.17 -16.64
C HIS A 165 -4.11 10.42 -17.73
N ARG A 166 -3.44 9.60 -18.57
CA ARG A 166 -4.13 8.80 -19.60
C ARG A 166 -5.04 7.71 -19.02
N ALA A 167 -4.66 7.12 -17.88
CA ALA A 167 -5.44 6.08 -17.23
C ALA A 167 -6.70 6.63 -16.54
N ARG A 168 -6.68 7.89 -16.08
CA ARG A 168 -7.71 8.49 -15.24
C ARG A 168 -9.13 8.33 -15.76
N PRO A 169 -9.48 8.64 -17.01
CA PRO A 169 -10.86 8.49 -17.51
C PRO A 169 -11.37 7.04 -17.44
N HIS A 170 -10.46 6.07 -17.59
CA HIS A 170 -10.80 4.64 -17.49
C HIS A 170 -10.97 4.18 -16.04
N THR A 171 -10.09 4.60 -15.16
CA THR A 171 -10.18 4.28 -13.72
C THR A 171 -11.40 4.94 -13.09
N ASP A 172 -11.73 6.17 -13.45
CA ASP A 172 -12.92 6.87 -12.93
C ASP A 172 -14.21 6.12 -13.31
N LYS A 173 -14.31 5.66 -14.58
CA LYS A 173 -15.43 4.85 -15.03
C LYS A 173 -15.51 3.52 -14.31
N LEU A 174 -14.38 2.83 -14.15
CA LEU A 174 -14.30 1.56 -13.43
C LEU A 174 -14.67 1.74 -11.96
N ASN A 175 -14.09 2.72 -11.28
CA ASN A 175 -14.36 3.00 -9.87
C ASN A 175 -15.82 3.32 -9.61
N ARG A 176 -16.45 4.11 -10.49
CA ARG A 176 -17.89 4.40 -10.36
C ARG A 176 -18.72 3.12 -10.42
N HIS A 177 -18.37 2.18 -11.28
CA HIS A 177 -19.04 0.88 -11.36
C HIS A 177 -18.80 0.04 -10.11
N LEU A 178 -17.53 -0.10 -9.68
CA LEU A 178 -17.15 -0.89 -8.49
C LEU A 178 -17.79 -0.35 -7.22
N LEU A 179 -17.75 0.97 -7.02
CA LEU A 179 -18.38 1.63 -5.87
C LEU A 179 -19.90 1.45 -5.87
N GLY A 180 -20.55 1.46 -7.05
CA GLY A 180 -21.98 1.18 -7.18
C GLY A 180 -22.35 -0.22 -6.67
N MET A 181 -21.48 -1.21 -6.88
CA MET A 181 -21.69 -2.59 -6.42
C MET A 181 -21.66 -2.71 -4.89
N ALA A 182 -20.94 -1.82 -4.18
CA ALA A 182 -20.87 -1.82 -2.72
C ALA A 182 -22.23 -1.67 -2.03
N ARG A 183 -23.24 -1.17 -2.74
CA ARG A 183 -24.63 -1.12 -2.24
C ARG A 183 -25.20 -2.51 -1.96
N HIS A 184 -24.80 -3.50 -2.74
CA HIS A 184 -25.42 -4.82 -2.76
C HIS A 184 -24.54 -5.91 -2.21
N HIS A 185 -23.21 -5.79 -2.36
CA HIS A 185 -22.25 -6.79 -1.94
C HIS A 185 -21.02 -6.21 -1.24
N ALA A 186 -20.30 -7.07 -0.51
CA ALA A 186 -19.01 -6.76 0.10
C ALA A 186 -17.82 -7.46 -0.62
N ASP A 187 -18.08 -8.11 -1.76
CA ASP A 187 -17.11 -8.99 -2.43
C ASP A 187 -15.95 -8.23 -3.08
N ILE A 188 -16.20 -6.96 -3.42
CA ILE A 188 -15.18 -6.10 -4.00
C ILE A 188 -14.53 -5.29 -2.89
N SER A 189 -13.25 -5.53 -2.68
CA SER A 189 -12.46 -4.89 -1.63
C SER A 189 -11.45 -3.86 -2.15
N CYS A 190 -11.47 -3.52 -3.45
CA CYS A 190 -10.51 -2.57 -4.02
C CYS A 190 -11.12 -1.71 -5.11
N VAL A 191 -10.51 -0.55 -5.31
CA VAL A 191 -10.76 0.39 -6.41
C VAL A 191 -9.46 0.65 -7.16
N ALA A 192 -9.52 1.15 -8.38
CA ALA A 192 -8.35 1.41 -9.20
C ALA A 192 -7.74 2.78 -8.90
N SER A 193 -6.41 2.85 -8.82
CA SER A 193 -5.67 4.10 -8.76
C SER A 193 -4.93 4.34 -10.06
N PRO A 194 -5.16 5.46 -10.76
CA PRO A 194 -4.36 5.83 -11.92
C PRO A 194 -2.94 6.24 -11.53
N VAL A 195 -2.71 6.66 -10.29
CA VAL A 195 -1.41 7.13 -9.80
C VAL A 195 -0.48 5.96 -9.49
N SER A 196 -0.95 4.96 -8.75
CA SER A 196 -0.14 3.75 -8.48
C SER A 196 -0.18 2.74 -9.62
N GLY A 197 -1.16 2.82 -10.53
CA GLY A 197 -1.40 1.81 -11.56
C GLY A 197 -1.90 0.48 -10.98
N ALA A 198 -2.39 0.46 -9.74
CA ALA A 198 -2.79 -0.73 -9.00
C ALA A 198 -4.14 -0.55 -8.30
N GLY A 199 -4.63 -1.62 -7.68
CA GLY A 199 -5.80 -1.59 -6.81
C GLY A 199 -5.47 -0.98 -5.45
N VAL A 200 -6.39 -0.19 -4.92
CA VAL A 200 -6.36 0.38 -3.56
C VAL A 200 -7.42 -0.30 -2.73
N THR A 201 -7.01 -0.96 -1.66
CA THR A 201 -7.93 -1.66 -0.76
C THR A 201 -8.81 -0.66 0.00
N LEU A 202 -10.11 -0.90 -0.02
CA LEU A 202 -11.12 -0.12 0.70
C LEU A 202 -12.14 -1.05 1.36
N SER A 203 -12.49 -0.73 2.60
CA SER A 203 -13.64 -1.37 3.26
C SER A 203 -14.93 -1.01 2.52
N ARG A 204 -15.97 -1.83 2.66
CA ARG A 204 -17.30 -1.55 2.09
C ARG A 204 -17.83 -0.19 2.54
N PHE A 205 -17.60 0.20 3.79
CA PHE A 205 -18.06 1.50 4.30
C PHE A 205 -17.34 2.66 3.60
N HIS A 206 -16.03 2.58 3.41
CA HIS A 206 -15.29 3.59 2.64
C HIS A 206 -15.78 3.67 1.20
N GLN A 207 -16.15 2.54 0.58
CA GLN A 207 -16.73 2.52 -0.76
C GLN A 207 -18.11 3.21 -0.78
N LEU A 208 -18.97 2.95 0.21
CA LEU A 208 -20.28 3.62 0.34
C LEU A 208 -20.12 5.12 0.60
N PHE A 209 -19.14 5.56 1.38
CA PHE A 209 -18.85 6.97 1.59
C PHE A 209 -18.41 7.66 0.29
N LEU A 210 -17.53 7.05 -0.48
CA LEU A 210 -17.15 7.56 -1.80
C LEU A 210 -18.33 7.59 -2.76
N LEU A 211 -19.17 6.56 -2.74
CA LEU A 211 -20.37 6.52 -3.58
C LEU A 211 -21.36 7.65 -3.21
N ALA A 212 -21.57 7.92 -1.92
CA ALA A 212 -22.39 9.03 -1.46
C ALA A 212 -21.87 10.38 -2.00
N MET A 213 -20.56 10.58 -2.00
CA MET A 213 -19.93 11.78 -2.55
C MET A 213 -20.18 11.86 -4.07
N LEU A 214 -19.94 10.78 -4.82
CA LEU A 214 -20.13 10.72 -6.28
C LEU A 214 -21.61 10.93 -6.71
N GLU A 215 -22.57 10.59 -5.86
CA GLU A 215 -24.00 10.79 -6.09
C GLU A 215 -24.51 12.14 -5.59
N GLY A 216 -23.61 13.02 -5.15
CA GLY A 216 -23.98 14.37 -4.71
C GLY A 216 -24.79 14.41 -3.41
N LYS A 217 -24.70 13.37 -2.56
CA LYS A 217 -25.35 13.36 -1.24
C LYS A 217 -24.68 14.29 -0.24
N THR A 218 -23.44 14.68 -0.54
CA THR A 218 -22.64 15.65 0.20
C THR A 218 -21.68 16.34 -0.77
N ARG A 219 -21.08 17.45 -0.34
CA ARG A 219 -20.10 18.17 -1.18
C ARG A 219 -18.83 17.37 -1.35
N MET A 220 -18.29 17.34 -2.57
CA MET A 220 -17.03 16.63 -2.86
C MET A 220 -15.82 17.24 -2.13
N ASP A 221 -15.73 18.57 -2.08
CA ASP A 221 -14.63 19.30 -1.47
C ASP A 221 -14.67 19.29 0.06
N ARG A 222 -15.86 19.20 0.63
CA ARG A 222 -16.09 19.21 2.08
C ARG A 222 -17.24 18.26 2.46
N PRO A 223 -16.99 16.94 2.43
CA PRO A 223 -18.03 15.97 2.75
C PRO A 223 -18.41 16.02 4.24
N GLU A 224 -19.71 15.90 4.49
CA GLU A 224 -20.26 15.88 5.84
C GLU A 224 -20.35 14.44 6.36
N PRO A 225 -19.65 14.08 7.46
CA PRO A 225 -19.66 12.72 7.99
C PRO A 225 -21.05 12.15 8.24
N ALA A 226 -21.98 12.96 8.77
CA ALA A 226 -23.35 12.54 9.04
C ALA A 226 -24.10 12.15 7.75
N ALA A 227 -23.90 12.89 6.64
CA ALA A 227 -24.51 12.55 5.36
C ALA A 227 -23.95 11.24 4.77
N LEU A 228 -22.65 11.02 4.93
CA LEU A 228 -21.97 9.76 4.54
C LEU A 228 -22.50 8.57 5.35
N ALA A 229 -22.63 8.74 6.66
CA ALA A 229 -23.15 7.73 7.57
C ALA A 229 -24.62 7.38 7.26
N ALA A 230 -25.46 8.37 7.05
CA ALA A 230 -26.88 8.18 6.70
C ALA A 230 -27.04 7.40 5.38
N PHE A 231 -26.19 7.70 4.38
CA PHE A 231 -26.20 6.98 3.11
C PHE A 231 -25.78 5.51 3.28
N ALA A 232 -24.70 5.26 4.02
CA ALA A 232 -24.23 3.92 4.30
C ALA A 232 -25.25 3.11 5.10
N TRP A 233 -25.87 3.72 6.11
CA TRP A 233 -26.94 3.10 6.89
C TRP A 233 -28.14 2.72 6.03
N ALA A 234 -28.59 3.59 5.14
CA ALA A 234 -29.69 3.30 4.23
C ALA A 234 -29.39 2.08 3.32
N ALA A 235 -28.13 1.93 2.86
CA ALA A 235 -27.71 0.78 2.08
C ALA A 235 -27.70 -0.53 2.90
N LEU A 236 -27.28 -0.49 4.16
CA LEU A 236 -27.32 -1.65 5.08
C LEU A 236 -28.76 -2.03 5.42
N LEU A 237 -29.58 -1.05 5.76
CA LEU A 237 -30.99 -1.25 6.15
C LEU A 237 -31.79 -1.89 5.02
N ALA A 238 -31.56 -1.47 3.77
CA ALA A 238 -32.21 -2.06 2.58
C ALA A 238 -31.92 -3.56 2.40
N GLN A 239 -30.84 -4.08 3.04
CA GLN A 239 -30.47 -5.48 3.04
C GLN A 239 -30.75 -6.19 4.37
N GLY A 240 -31.42 -5.55 5.29
CA GLY A 240 -31.67 -6.08 6.63
C GLY A 240 -30.39 -6.28 7.45
N GLN A 241 -29.29 -5.58 7.09
CA GLN A 241 -28.00 -5.68 7.76
C GLN A 241 -27.86 -4.65 8.87
N ARG A 242 -27.06 -4.98 9.88
CA ARG A 242 -26.70 -4.13 11.02
C ARG A 242 -25.22 -4.22 11.28
N LEU A 243 -24.68 -3.22 11.95
CA LEU A 243 -23.31 -3.28 12.45
C LEU A 243 -23.20 -4.27 13.61
N LEU A 244 -22.01 -4.82 13.75
CA LEU A 244 -21.67 -5.68 14.88
C LEU A 244 -20.76 -4.90 15.84
N LYS A 245 -21.10 -4.94 17.13
CA LYS A 245 -20.25 -4.46 18.20
C LYS A 245 -19.99 -5.64 19.15
N ASP A 246 -18.73 -5.95 19.37
CA ASP A 246 -18.30 -7.12 20.17
C ASP A 246 -18.95 -8.44 19.70
N GLY A 247 -19.11 -8.58 18.37
CA GLY A 247 -19.71 -9.77 17.76
C GLY A 247 -21.24 -9.85 17.84
N LYS A 248 -21.93 -8.82 18.39
CA LYS A 248 -23.39 -8.77 18.52
C LYS A 248 -23.97 -7.70 17.61
N PRO A 249 -25.12 -7.96 16.93
CA PRO A 249 -25.80 -6.93 16.16
C PRO A 249 -26.24 -5.73 17.03
N MET A 250 -26.08 -4.54 16.49
CA MET A 250 -26.55 -3.31 17.10
C MET A 250 -28.03 -3.09 16.74
N ASP A 251 -28.95 -3.32 17.69
CA ASP A 251 -30.38 -3.34 17.43
C ASP A 251 -30.98 -1.93 17.24
N VAL A 252 -30.41 -0.91 17.88
CA VAL A 252 -30.90 0.46 17.81
C VAL A 252 -30.35 1.13 16.53
N ALA A 253 -31.24 1.67 15.70
CA ALA A 253 -30.86 2.32 14.46
C ALA A 253 -29.92 3.52 14.68
N GLN A 254 -30.17 4.31 15.75
CA GLN A 254 -29.34 5.46 16.07
C GLN A 254 -27.91 5.07 16.41
N ASP A 255 -27.70 4.00 17.17
CA ASP A 255 -26.36 3.52 17.52
C ASP A 255 -25.54 3.13 16.28
N ASN A 256 -26.20 2.51 15.27
CA ASN A 256 -25.56 2.18 14.00
C ASN A 256 -25.14 3.45 13.23
N ILE A 257 -26.01 4.48 13.21
CA ILE A 257 -25.71 5.76 12.56
C ILE A 257 -24.56 6.48 13.28
N ASP A 258 -24.56 6.49 14.59
CA ASP A 258 -23.52 7.13 15.40
C ASP A 258 -22.16 6.46 15.15
N GLU A 259 -22.09 5.12 15.14
CA GLU A 259 -20.88 4.38 14.83
C GLU A 259 -20.40 4.65 13.39
N LEU A 260 -21.30 4.66 12.41
CA LEU A 260 -20.95 5.01 11.03
C LEU A 260 -20.47 6.47 10.92
N THR A 261 -20.98 7.38 11.74
CA THR A 261 -20.55 8.78 11.76
C THR A 261 -19.11 8.90 12.29
N VAL A 262 -18.73 8.12 13.30
CA VAL A 262 -17.35 8.04 13.77
C VAL A 262 -16.42 7.55 12.64
N GLN A 263 -16.79 6.44 11.98
CA GLN A 263 -16.00 5.90 10.86
C GLN A 263 -15.92 6.87 9.67
N ALA A 264 -17.01 7.59 9.36
CA ALA A 264 -17.03 8.60 8.33
C ALA A 264 -16.12 9.80 8.67
N THR A 265 -16.06 10.19 9.94
CA THR A 265 -15.19 11.27 10.41
C THR A 265 -13.70 10.89 10.27
N GLU A 266 -13.33 9.67 10.65
CA GLU A 266 -11.99 9.14 10.42
C GLU A 266 -11.66 9.04 8.93
N PHE A 267 -12.59 8.54 8.13
CA PHE A 267 -12.44 8.46 6.68
C PHE A 267 -12.16 9.83 6.06
N VAL A 268 -12.95 10.85 6.40
CA VAL A 268 -12.80 12.21 5.86
C VAL A 268 -11.47 12.84 6.27
N SER A 269 -11.05 12.63 7.52
CA SER A 269 -9.84 13.26 8.06
C SER A 269 -8.55 12.55 7.67
N ARG A 270 -8.55 11.22 7.54
CA ARG A 270 -7.33 10.42 7.36
C ARG A 270 -7.23 9.74 5.99
N ARG A 271 -8.32 9.11 5.54
CA ARG A 271 -8.26 8.27 4.34
C ARG A 271 -8.57 9.04 3.06
N LEU A 272 -9.55 9.91 3.07
CA LEU A 272 -9.97 10.65 1.89
C LEU A 272 -8.85 11.52 1.27
N PRO A 273 -8.01 12.24 2.04
CA PRO A 273 -6.89 12.98 1.47
C PRO A 273 -5.92 12.09 0.67
N VAL A 274 -5.62 10.90 1.17
CA VAL A 274 -4.78 9.90 0.49
C VAL A 274 -5.44 9.42 -0.80
N LEU A 275 -6.74 9.10 -0.77
CA LEU A 275 -7.48 8.62 -1.94
C LEU A 275 -7.54 9.67 -3.06
N ARG A 276 -7.62 10.94 -2.71
CA ARG A 276 -7.51 12.06 -3.66
C ARG A 276 -6.14 12.08 -4.33
N ARG A 277 -5.07 11.96 -3.55
CA ARG A 277 -3.70 11.91 -4.08
C ARG A 277 -3.45 10.67 -4.96
N LEU A 278 -4.08 9.56 -4.63
CA LEU A 278 -4.07 8.34 -5.46
C LEU A 278 -4.94 8.45 -6.72
N GLY A 279 -5.68 9.55 -6.89
CA GLY A 279 -6.57 9.78 -8.02
C GLY A 279 -7.79 8.85 -8.06
N VAL A 280 -8.18 8.30 -6.91
CA VAL A 280 -9.38 7.45 -6.78
C VAL A 280 -10.65 8.30 -6.86
N VAL A 281 -10.59 9.52 -6.36
CA VAL A 281 -11.64 10.54 -6.34
C VAL A 281 -11.00 11.93 -6.45
N ASP A 282 -11.78 12.93 -6.87
CA ASP A 282 -11.38 14.35 -6.94
C ASP A 282 -11.36 15.05 -5.58
#